data_2dbd29b144532ef4463e1ea99fc24672
#
_entry.id   2dbd29b144532ef4463e1ea99fc24672
#
_cell.length_a   1.000
_cell.length_b   1.000
_cell.length_c   1.000
_cell.angle_alpha   90.00
_cell.angle_beta   90.00
_cell.angle_gamma   90.00
#
_symmetry.space_group_name_H-M   'P 1'
#
loop_
_entity.id
_entity.type
_entity.pdbx_description
1 polymer ?
#
loop_
_entity_poly.entity_id
_entity_poly.type
_entity_poly.pdbx_seq_one_letter_code
_entity_poly.pdbx_strand_id
1 'polypeptide(L)'
;MLFICLLPPVILTDCPHTPNPTMSAAVRAACVVLLGLLWASVSPSSSCRFRIPPHDQVARVARFIAHRCDWASMATISTHKPVVGQPFSNVFSVSDGPQGSSSGVPYMYLTRMEISVKDLEVNPVASLSMSLAQTDYCKQQGFDPQSPLCAHIILSGSVIEVNGTEADFAKKALFSRHPEMIDWPTDHNWFFSKFNITQVWVLDYFGGVKTVTPEEYFQASPYRKHH
;
A
#
# COMPACT_ATOMS: atom_id res chain seq x y z
N MET A 1 7.60 10.16 39.04
CA MET A 1 6.82 11.37 38.88
C MET A 1 5.80 11.08 37.76
N LEU A 2 4.57 10.75 38.18
CA LEU A 2 3.50 10.27 37.29
C LEU A 2 2.69 11.51 36.82
N PHE A 3 2.68 11.79 35.52
CA PHE A 3 1.75 12.79 34.95
C PHE A 3 0.49 12.08 34.47
N ILE A 4 -0.58 12.22 35.24
CA ILE A 4 -1.94 11.81 34.88
C ILE A 4 -2.54 12.95 34.07
N CYS A 5 -2.81 12.71 32.78
CA CYS A 5 -3.54 13.63 31.91
C CYS A 5 -5.04 13.44 32.15
N LEU A 6 -5.64 14.37 32.91
CA LEU A 6 -7.09 14.45 33.15
C LEU A 6 -7.76 15.13 31.95
N LEU A 7 -8.63 14.42 31.26
CA LEU A 7 -9.57 14.97 30.29
C LEU A 7 -10.75 15.64 31.04
N PRO A 8 -11.24 16.80 30.58
CA PRO A 8 -12.39 17.44 31.21
C PRO A 8 -13.72 16.72 30.90
N PRO A 9 -14.71 16.74 31.80
CA PRO A 9 -15.99 16.09 31.59
C PRO A 9 -16.84 16.86 30.57
N VAL A 10 -17.47 16.11 29.66
CA VAL A 10 -18.50 16.64 28.75
C VAL A 10 -19.73 16.95 29.54
N ILE A 11 -20.09 18.23 29.65
CA ILE A 11 -21.33 18.71 30.26
C ILE A 11 -22.45 18.52 29.23
N LEU A 12 -23.34 17.58 29.51
CA LEU A 12 -24.66 17.49 28.86
C LEU A 12 -25.53 18.65 29.34
N THR A 13 -25.76 19.65 28.47
CA THR A 13 -26.75 20.68 28.73
C THR A 13 -28.12 20.20 28.30
N ASP A 14 -29.04 20.15 29.24
CA ASP A 14 -30.45 19.87 29.02
C ASP A 14 -31.08 20.86 28.05
N CYS A 15 -31.78 20.35 27.02
CA CYS A 15 -32.67 21.16 26.19
C CYS A 15 -33.95 21.49 26.92
N PRO A 16 -34.40 22.77 26.94
CA PRO A 16 -35.68 23.15 27.54
C PRO A 16 -36.84 22.64 26.68
N HIS A 17 -37.85 22.05 27.36
CA HIS A 17 -39.14 21.70 26.80
C HIS A 17 -39.90 22.95 26.32
N THR A 18 -40.11 23.08 25.00
CA THR A 18 -41.12 23.99 24.46
C THR A 18 -42.35 23.20 23.99
N PRO A 19 -43.57 23.69 24.21
CA PRO A 19 -44.78 22.96 23.87
C PRO A 19 -45.02 22.92 22.36
N ASN A 20 -45.49 21.77 21.89
CA ASN A 20 -45.82 21.41 20.51
C ASN A 20 -46.77 22.41 19.83
N PRO A 21 -46.43 22.96 18.66
CA PRO A 21 -47.43 23.42 17.72
C PRO A 21 -47.96 22.21 16.95
N THR A 22 -49.28 22.07 16.90
CA THR A 22 -49.98 21.04 16.12
C THR A 22 -49.71 21.23 14.64
N MET A 23 -48.80 20.44 14.08
CA MET A 23 -48.55 20.38 12.62
C MET A 23 -49.72 19.72 11.92
N SER A 24 -50.28 20.37 10.88
CA SER A 24 -51.35 19.83 10.03
C SER A 24 -50.92 18.55 9.32
N ALA A 25 -51.88 17.65 9.02
CA ALA A 25 -51.64 16.36 8.35
C ALA A 25 -50.89 16.50 6.99
N ALA A 26 -51.10 17.63 6.30
CA ALA A 26 -50.43 17.93 5.04
C ALA A 26 -48.89 18.14 5.18
N VAL A 27 -48.46 18.77 6.27
CA VAL A 27 -47.01 18.99 6.54
C VAL A 27 -46.33 17.68 6.94
N ARG A 28 -47.02 16.79 7.64
CA ARG A 28 -46.48 15.45 7.98
C ARG A 28 -46.30 14.57 6.73
N ALA A 29 -47.26 14.62 5.79
CA ALA A 29 -47.14 13.88 4.52
C ALA A 29 -45.98 14.40 3.67
N ALA A 30 -45.76 15.71 3.59
CA ALA A 30 -44.65 16.31 2.83
C ALA A 30 -43.28 15.94 3.42
N CYS A 31 -43.11 15.93 4.75
CA CYS A 31 -41.87 15.52 5.40
C CYS A 31 -41.54 14.05 5.20
N VAL A 32 -42.54 13.15 5.21
CA VAL A 32 -42.32 11.71 4.97
C VAL A 32 -41.90 11.45 3.52
N VAL A 33 -42.50 12.16 2.54
CA VAL A 33 -42.14 12.04 1.11
C VAL A 33 -40.74 12.60 0.85
N LEU A 34 -40.36 13.73 1.46
CA LEU A 34 -39.01 14.30 1.32
C LEU A 34 -37.93 13.42 1.98
N LEU A 35 -38.20 12.83 3.14
CA LEU A 35 -37.28 11.88 3.78
C LEU A 35 -37.17 10.57 2.97
N GLY A 36 -38.25 10.10 2.36
CA GLY A 36 -38.24 8.92 1.47
C GLY A 36 -37.43 9.15 0.20
N LEU A 37 -37.48 10.36 -0.38
CA LEU A 37 -36.72 10.73 -1.58
C LEU A 37 -35.21 10.91 -1.28
N LEU A 38 -34.82 11.33 -0.08
CA LEU A 38 -33.44 11.43 0.35
C LEU A 38 -32.81 10.04 0.63
N TRP A 39 -33.60 9.03 0.96
CA TRP A 39 -33.11 7.65 1.14
C TRP A 39 -32.92 6.89 -0.19
N ALA A 40 -33.62 7.31 -1.26
CA ALA A 40 -33.49 6.66 -2.57
C ALA A 40 -32.22 7.05 -3.35
N SER A 41 -31.46 8.05 -2.89
CA SER A 41 -30.24 8.54 -3.55
C SER A 41 -28.92 8.05 -2.92
N VAL A 42 -28.97 7.17 -1.91
CA VAL A 42 -27.78 6.45 -1.47
C VAL A 42 -27.62 5.25 -2.42
N SER A 43 -27.06 5.53 -3.60
CA SER A 43 -26.53 4.46 -4.44
C SER A 43 -25.49 3.72 -3.61
N PRO A 44 -25.57 2.37 -3.47
CA PRO A 44 -24.48 1.62 -2.89
C PRO A 44 -23.26 1.95 -3.73
N SER A 45 -22.28 2.62 -3.16
CA SER A 45 -20.98 2.78 -3.80
C SER A 45 -20.56 1.37 -4.20
N SER A 46 -20.44 1.12 -5.51
CA SER A 46 -19.88 -0.12 -6.02
C SER A 46 -18.46 -0.19 -5.49
N SER A 47 -18.28 -0.74 -4.28
CA SER A 47 -16.96 -1.08 -3.81
C SER A 47 -16.42 -2.06 -4.84
N CYS A 48 -15.48 -1.58 -5.65
CA CYS A 48 -14.80 -2.42 -6.62
C CYS A 48 -14.16 -3.55 -5.80
N ARG A 49 -14.85 -4.72 -5.77
CA ARG A 49 -14.39 -5.85 -4.97
C ARG A 49 -13.02 -6.26 -5.50
N PHE A 50 -12.03 -5.93 -4.72
CA PHE A 50 -10.67 -6.33 -4.91
C PHE A 50 -10.63 -7.88 -4.99
N ARG A 51 -10.27 -8.41 -6.16
CA ARG A 51 -10.14 -9.86 -6.37
C ARG A 51 -8.70 -10.19 -6.68
N ILE A 52 -8.09 -10.97 -5.81
CA ILE A 52 -6.77 -11.56 -6.06
C ILE A 52 -6.89 -12.55 -7.22
N PRO A 53 -5.88 -12.68 -8.10
CA PRO A 53 -5.80 -13.76 -9.07
C PRO A 53 -5.89 -15.14 -8.39
N PRO A 54 -6.35 -16.20 -9.09
CA PRO A 54 -6.34 -17.55 -8.55
C PRO A 54 -4.95 -17.97 -8.07
N HIS A 55 -4.86 -18.66 -6.93
CA HIS A 55 -3.60 -19.03 -6.26
C HIS A 55 -2.73 -20.01 -7.04
N ASP A 56 -3.26 -20.68 -8.05
CA ASP A 56 -2.53 -21.50 -9.02
C ASP A 56 -1.78 -20.66 -10.06
N GLN A 57 -2.17 -19.38 -10.24
CA GLN A 57 -1.53 -18.43 -11.15
C GLN A 57 -0.46 -17.60 -10.40
N VAL A 58 0.53 -18.30 -9.84
CA VAL A 58 1.48 -17.77 -8.85
C VAL A 58 2.18 -16.49 -9.31
N ALA A 59 2.68 -16.45 -10.55
CA ALA A 59 3.33 -15.26 -11.10
C ALA A 59 2.37 -14.05 -11.21
N ARG A 60 1.09 -14.30 -11.53
CA ARG A 60 0.08 -13.24 -11.56
C ARG A 60 -0.25 -12.72 -10.17
N VAL A 61 -0.32 -13.63 -9.17
CA VAL A 61 -0.50 -13.24 -7.76
C VAL A 61 0.67 -12.35 -7.33
N ALA A 62 1.91 -12.75 -7.63
CA ALA A 62 3.09 -11.95 -7.31
C ALA A 62 3.03 -10.54 -7.93
N ARG A 63 2.75 -10.44 -9.25
CA ARG A 63 2.58 -9.16 -9.95
C ARG A 63 1.46 -8.31 -9.38
N PHE A 64 0.35 -8.96 -9.01
CA PHE A 64 -0.79 -8.29 -8.41
C PHE A 64 -0.43 -7.67 -7.05
N ILE A 65 0.26 -8.42 -6.18
CA ILE A 65 0.69 -7.91 -4.88
C ILE A 65 1.67 -6.74 -5.06
N ALA A 66 2.70 -6.91 -5.89
CA ALA A 66 3.68 -5.87 -6.16
C ALA A 66 3.03 -4.57 -6.69
N HIS A 67 2.00 -4.71 -7.55
CA HIS A 67 1.28 -3.56 -8.09
C HIS A 67 0.32 -2.90 -7.10
N ARG A 68 -0.19 -3.65 -6.12
CA ARG A 68 -1.17 -3.14 -5.14
C ARG A 68 -0.53 -2.48 -3.92
N CYS A 69 0.67 -2.89 -3.57
CA CYS A 69 1.38 -2.33 -2.44
C CYS A 69 2.02 -0.99 -2.82
N ASP A 70 1.79 0.03 -2.00
CA ASP A 70 2.36 1.37 -2.17
C ASP A 70 3.69 1.53 -1.43
N TRP A 71 4.03 0.57 -0.57
CA TRP A 71 5.28 0.54 0.15
C TRP A 71 5.78 -0.89 0.34
N ALA A 72 7.05 -1.03 0.68
CA ALA A 72 7.69 -2.30 0.98
C ALA A 72 8.54 -2.18 2.24
N SER A 73 8.67 -3.28 2.99
CA SER A 73 9.74 -3.42 3.95
C SER A 73 10.98 -3.92 3.20
N MET A 74 12.04 -3.12 3.20
CA MET A 74 13.33 -3.47 2.59
C MET A 74 14.33 -3.89 3.67
N ALA A 75 14.91 -5.07 3.50
CA ALA A 75 15.99 -5.58 4.32
C ALA A 75 17.34 -5.37 3.62
N THR A 76 18.27 -4.71 4.32
CA THR A 76 19.68 -4.52 3.92
C THR A 76 20.62 -5.21 4.91
N ILE A 77 21.91 -5.21 4.66
CA ILE A 77 22.93 -5.63 5.60
C ILE A 77 23.56 -4.38 6.20
N SER A 78 23.34 -4.18 7.49
CA SER A 78 23.76 -2.95 8.17
C SER A 78 25.27 -2.72 8.15
N THR A 79 25.66 -1.50 7.86
CA THR A 79 27.04 -0.97 8.01
C THR A 79 27.20 -0.14 9.28
N HIS A 80 26.13 0.01 10.07
CA HIS A 80 26.06 0.91 11.21
C HIS A 80 26.34 0.22 12.54
N LYS A 81 27.23 0.80 13.35
CA LYS A 81 27.43 0.33 14.73
C LYS A 81 26.18 0.60 15.59
N PRO A 82 25.82 -0.28 16.52
CA PRO A 82 26.52 -1.53 16.91
C PRO A 82 26.11 -2.77 16.11
N VAL A 83 25.29 -2.66 15.06
CA VAL A 83 24.65 -3.78 14.35
C VAL A 83 25.25 -4.07 12.97
N VAL A 84 26.54 -3.77 12.79
CA VAL A 84 27.27 -4.05 11.52
C VAL A 84 27.14 -5.53 11.15
N GLY A 85 26.80 -5.79 9.88
CA GLY A 85 26.64 -7.15 9.33
C GLY A 85 25.33 -7.83 9.68
N GLN A 86 24.47 -7.19 10.49
CA GLN A 86 23.14 -7.74 10.80
C GLN A 86 22.10 -7.33 9.75
N PRO A 87 21.03 -8.12 9.56
CA PRO A 87 19.88 -7.68 8.77
C PRO A 87 19.29 -6.40 9.37
N PHE A 88 19.01 -5.43 8.52
CA PHE A 88 18.42 -4.15 8.89
C PHE A 88 17.21 -3.89 8.02
N SER A 89 16.02 -3.74 8.64
CA SER A 89 14.75 -3.59 7.92
C SER A 89 14.21 -2.18 8.09
N ASN A 90 13.81 -1.56 6.96
CA ASN A 90 13.22 -0.23 6.93
C ASN A 90 12.10 -0.16 5.90
N VAL A 91 11.27 0.90 5.94
CA VAL A 91 10.09 1.07 5.09
C VAL A 91 10.37 2.06 3.99
N PHE A 92 10.00 1.69 2.73
CA PHE A 92 10.16 2.53 1.56
C PHE A 92 8.89 2.55 0.72
N SER A 93 8.51 3.73 0.26
CA SER A 93 7.48 3.86 -0.74
C SER A 93 7.95 3.26 -2.07
N VAL A 94 7.06 2.50 -2.71
CA VAL A 94 7.36 1.83 -3.98
C VAL A 94 6.26 2.07 -4.99
N SER A 95 6.60 1.99 -6.26
CA SER A 95 5.65 1.95 -7.37
C SER A 95 6.23 1.19 -8.54
N ASP A 96 5.47 0.30 -9.14
CA ASP A 96 5.83 -0.36 -10.40
C ASP A 96 5.18 0.28 -11.63
N GLY A 97 4.54 1.41 -11.43
CA GLY A 97 3.83 2.19 -12.44
C GLY A 97 2.53 2.82 -11.90
N PRO A 98 1.92 3.73 -12.67
CA PRO A 98 0.59 4.25 -12.37
C PRO A 98 -0.44 3.12 -12.25
N GLN A 99 -1.56 3.36 -11.54
CA GLN A 99 -2.56 2.33 -11.22
C GLN A 99 -3.07 1.51 -12.42
N GLY A 100 -3.10 2.08 -13.61
CA GLY A 100 -3.53 1.40 -14.84
C GLY A 100 -2.39 0.78 -15.65
N SER A 101 -1.13 0.86 -15.20
CA SER A 101 0.05 0.46 -15.96
C SER A 101 1.14 -0.10 -15.04
N SER A 102 1.30 -1.42 -15.02
CA SER A 102 2.28 -2.12 -14.19
C SER A 102 3.46 -2.62 -15.02
N SER A 103 4.66 -2.15 -14.73
CA SER A 103 5.90 -2.72 -15.29
C SER A 103 6.33 -3.99 -14.58
N GLY A 104 5.97 -4.13 -13.32
CA GLY A 104 6.46 -5.17 -12.40
C GLY A 104 7.79 -4.84 -11.75
N VAL A 105 8.47 -3.79 -12.18
CA VAL A 105 9.72 -3.31 -11.56
C VAL A 105 9.37 -2.35 -10.43
N PRO A 106 9.71 -2.65 -9.17
CA PRO A 106 9.53 -1.70 -8.08
C PRO A 106 10.54 -0.55 -8.20
N TYR A 107 10.04 0.68 -8.31
CA TYR A 107 10.85 1.90 -8.27
C TYR A 107 10.74 2.55 -6.90
N MET A 108 11.79 3.27 -6.50
CA MET A 108 11.91 3.99 -5.23
C MET A 108 12.52 5.37 -5.46
N TYR A 109 12.16 6.33 -4.60
CA TYR A 109 12.73 7.68 -4.56
C TYR A 109 13.54 7.83 -3.27
N LEU A 110 14.84 7.82 -3.39
CA LEU A 110 15.78 7.64 -2.30
C LEU A 110 16.70 8.86 -2.14
N THR A 111 17.25 9.02 -0.95
CA THR A 111 18.31 10.00 -0.68
C THR A 111 19.52 9.32 -0.04
N ARG A 112 20.73 9.79 -0.37
CA ARG A 112 21.97 9.28 0.25
C ARG A 112 22.11 9.66 1.74
N MET A 113 21.20 10.48 2.26
CA MET A 113 21.13 10.79 3.69
C MET A 113 20.47 9.68 4.51
N GLU A 114 19.69 8.83 3.85
CA GLU A 114 18.93 7.74 4.48
C GLU A 114 19.86 6.60 4.90
N ILE A 115 19.60 6.03 6.08
CA ILE A 115 20.47 5.04 6.72
C ILE A 115 20.62 3.75 5.93
N SER A 116 19.54 3.21 5.37
CA SER A 116 19.58 1.98 4.56
C SER A 116 20.22 2.22 3.19
N VAL A 117 20.15 3.44 2.64
CA VAL A 117 20.84 3.79 1.39
C VAL A 117 22.35 3.75 1.58
N LYS A 118 22.87 4.15 2.75
CA LYS A 118 24.29 4.01 3.09
C LYS A 118 24.73 2.53 3.14
N ASP A 119 23.85 1.64 3.60
CA ASP A 119 24.11 0.20 3.54
C ASP A 119 24.19 -0.27 2.08
N LEU A 120 23.25 0.19 1.22
CA LEU A 120 23.17 -0.17 -0.19
C LEU A 120 24.36 0.36 -1.01
N GLU A 121 24.97 1.48 -0.63
CA GLU A 121 26.20 1.99 -1.24
C GLU A 121 27.39 1.03 -1.06
N VAL A 122 27.40 0.27 0.04
CA VAL A 122 28.42 -0.74 0.34
C VAL A 122 28.03 -2.10 -0.25
N ASN A 123 26.78 -2.49 -0.13
CA ASN A 123 26.24 -3.74 -0.64
C ASN A 123 24.80 -3.54 -1.17
N PRO A 124 24.62 -3.48 -2.50
CA PRO A 124 23.32 -3.20 -3.11
C PRO A 124 22.30 -4.35 -2.98
N VAL A 125 22.70 -5.50 -2.45
CA VAL A 125 21.82 -6.66 -2.27
C VAL A 125 20.81 -6.40 -1.17
N ALA A 126 19.55 -6.64 -1.48
CA ALA A 126 18.44 -6.42 -0.57
C ALA A 126 17.29 -7.40 -0.81
N SER A 127 16.33 -7.39 0.09
CA SER A 127 15.04 -8.03 -0.11
C SER A 127 13.92 -7.05 0.15
N LEU A 128 12.86 -7.09 -0.68
CA LEU A 128 11.62 -6.35 -0.46
C LEU A 128 10.52 -7.30 -0.04
N SER A 129 9.83 -7.00 1.06
CA SER A 129 8.63 -7.71 1.49
C SER A 129 7.40 -6.83 1.30
N MET A 130 6.38 -7.35 0.62
CA MET A 130 5.10 -6.70 0.36
C MET A 130 3.96 -7.64 0.67
N SER A 131 2.90 -7.14 1.31
CA SER A 131 1.76 -7.93 1.77
C SER A 131 0.44 -7.23 1.49
N LEU A 132 -0.60 -7.98 1.15
CA LEU A 132 -1.97 -7.47 1.09
C LEU A 132 -2.51 -7.00 2.44
N ALA A 133 -1.80 -7.27 3.54
CA ALA A 133 -2.06 -6.65 4.85
C ALA A 133 -1.87 -5.12 4.82
N GLN A 134 -1.12 -4.60 3.85
CA GLN A 134 -0.94 -3.15 3.62
C GLN A 134 -2.18 -2.49 3.01
N THR A 135 -3.11 -3.30 2.52
CA THR A 135 -4.40 -2.90 1.97
C THR A 135 -5.52 -3.28 2.92
N ASP A 136 -6.74 -2.81 2.65
CA ASP A 136 -7.92 -3.23 3.43
C ASP A 136 -8.33 -4.68 3.20
N TYR A 137 -7.74 -5.38 2.22
CA TYR A 137 -8.17 -6.70 1.80
C TYR A 137 -8.17 -7.72 2.94
N CYS A 138 -7.04 -7.92 3.61
CA CYS A 138 -6.93 -8.93 4.65
C CYS A 138 -7.87 -8.64 5.82
N LYS A 139 -7.98 -7.37 6.22
CA LYS A 139 -8.90 -6.94 7.27
C LYS A 139 -10.37 -7.20 6.90
N GLN A 140 -10.78 -6.88 5.67
CA GLN A 140 -12.14 -7.13 5.18
C GLN A 140 -12.48 -8.62 5.07
N GLN A 141 -11.47 -9.48 4.84
CA GLN A 141 -11.64 -10.93 4.79
C GLN A 141 -11.49 -11.60 6.16
N GLY A 142 -11.12 -10.86 7.21
CA GLY A 142 -10.83 -11.40 8.53
C GLY A 142 -9.54 -12.23 8.59
N PHE A 143 -8.59 -11.99 7.69
CA PHE A 143 -7.31 -12.69 7.66
C PHE A 143 -6.29 -11.98 8.53
N ASP A 144 -5.58 -12.76 9.36
CA ASP A 144 -4.40 -12.27 10.08
C ASP A 144 -3.28 -11.92 9.09
N PRO A 145 -2.49 -10.85 9.32
CA PRO A 145 -1.38 -10.47 8.44
C PRO A 145 -0.34 -11.56 8.19
N GLN A 146 -0.14 -12.49 9.12
CA GLN A 146 0.77 -13.63 8.99
C GLN A 146 0.14 -14.80 8.23
N SER A 147 -1.18 -14.86 8.13
CA SER A 147 -1.87 -15.94 7.42
C SER A 147 -1.44 -15.99 5.94
N PRO A 148 -1.15 -17.18 5.40
CA PRO A 148 -0.91 -17.31 3.94
C PRO A 148 -2.09 -16.82 3.08
N LEU A 149 -3.32 -16.81 3.61
CA LEU A 149 -4.50 -16.26 2.91
C LEU A 149 -4.44 -14.73 2.81
N CYS A 150 -3.67 -14.06 3.67
CA CYS A 150 -3.26 -12.67 3.52
C CYS A 150 -1.99 -12.62 2.67
N ALA A 151 -2.15 -12.84 1.37
CA ALA A 151 -1.05 -13.12 0.46
C ALA A 151 0.06 -12.06 0.52
N HIS A 152 1.29 -12.53 0.51
CA HIS A 152 2.49 -11.70 0.53
C HIS A 152 3.60 -12.27 -0.33
N ILE A 153 4.53 -11.40 -0.73
CA ILE A 153 5.68 -11.75 -1.55
C ILE A 153 6.96 -11.23 -0.92
N ILE A 154 8.05 -11.94 -1.21
CA ILE A 154 9.41 -11.48 -0.95
C ILE A 154 10.13 -11.44 -2.30
N LEU A 155 10.69 -10.29 -2.63
CA LEU A 155 11.55 -10.12 -3.80
C LEU A 155 12.99 -10.08 -3.31
N SER A 156 13.83 -10.98 -3.79
CA SER A 156 15.28 -10.91 -3.59
C SER A 156 15.93 -10.25 -4.79
N GLY A 157 16.96 -9.43 -4.58
CA GLY A 157 17.61 -8.72 -5.66
C GLY A 157 18.60 -7.66 -5.20
N SER A 158 18.70 -6.59 -5.99
CA SER A 158 19.59 -5.46 -5.70
C SER A 158 18.93 -4.12 -6.07
N VAL A 159 19.30 -3.08 -5.36
CA VAL A 159 18.88 -1.71 -5.65
C VAL A 159 19.86 -1.07 -6.64
N ILE A 160 19.34 -0.52 -7.73
CA ILE A 160 20.14 0.08 -8.81
C ILE A 160 19.59 1.49 -9.09
N GLU A 161 20.45 2.49 -9.06
CA GLU A 161 20.10 3.85 -9.49
C GLU A 161 19.76 3.86 -10.99
N VAL A 162 18.71 4.61 -11.35
CA VAL A 162 18.25 4.74 -12.74
C VAL A 162 18.40 6.16 -13.24
N ASN A 163 18.70 6.31 -14.53
CA ASN A 163 18.94 7.60 -15.18
C ASN A 163 18.18 7.70 -16.51
N GLY A 164 18.15 8.89 -17.11
CA GLY A 164 17.54 9.15 -18.40
C GLY A 164 16.06 8.77 -18.44
N THR A 165 15.62 8.15 -19.51
CA THR A 165 14.22 7.78 -19.75
C THR A 165 13.64 6.83 -18.70
N GLU A 166 14.47 5.97 -18.09
CA GLU A 166 14.04 5.09 -17.01
C GLU A 166 13.76 5.89 -15.72
N ALA A 167 14.59 6.90 -15.42
CA ALA A 167 14.32 7.82 -14.30
C ALA A 167 13.04 8.64 -14.51
N ASP A 168 12.75 9.07 -15.74
CA ASP A 168 11.49 9.76 -16.07
C ASP A 168 10.28 8.86 -15.85
N PHE A 169 10.39 7.59 -16.23
CA PHE A 169 9.34 6.61 -15.94
C PHE A 169 9.18 6.37 -14.43
N ALA A 170 10.28 6.18 -13.70
CA ALA A 170 10.28 5.99 -12.25
C ALA A 170 9.63 7.18 -11.54
N LYS A 171 9.96 8.41 -11.94
CA LYS A 171 9.33 9.65 -11.45
C LYS A 171 7.82 9.64 -11.66
N LYS A 172 7.38 9.34 -12.89
CA LYS A 172 5.96 9.27 -13.22
C LYS A 172 5.24 8.18 -12.39
N ALA A 173 5.86 7.00 -12.26
CA ALA A 173 5.32 5.89 -11.50
C ALA A 173 5.14 6.24 -10.03
N LEU A 174 6.18 6.80 -9.40
CA LEU A 174 6.17 7.15 -7.98
C LEU A 174 5.25 8.34 -7.69
N PHE A 175 5.38 9.45 -8.40
CA PHE A 175 4.62 10.67 -8.11
C PHE A 175 3.13 10.54 -8.44
N SER A 176 2.75 9.59 -9.30
CA SER A 176 1.33 9.26 -9.51
C SER A 176 0.68 8.52 -8.34
N ARG A 177 1.47 7.84 -7.52
CA ARG A 177 1.00 7.07 -6.35
C ARG A 177 1.33 7.74 -5.02
N HIS A 178 2.39 8.55 -5.01
CA HIS A 178 2.90 9.29 -3.86
C HIS A 178 3.08 10.77 -4.23
N PRO A 179 1.98 11.51 -4.45
CA PRO A 179 2.03 12.90 -4.93
C PRO A 179 2.75 13.84 -3.96
N GLU A 180 2.77 13.54 -2.66
CA GLU A 180 3.48 14.31 -1.64
C GLU A 180 5.01 14.33 -1.84
N MET A 181 5.57 13.37 -2.58
CA MET A 181 7.02 13.35 -2.89
C MET A 181 7.44 14.53 -3.77
N ILE A 182 6.51 15.18 -4.46
CA ILE A 182 6.79 16.36 -5.32
C ILE A 182 7.28 17.51 -4.45
N ASP A 183 6.76 17.63 -3.24
CA ASP A 183 7.02 18.72 -2.31
C ASP A 183 8.13 18.40 -1.29
N TRP A 184 8.81 17.25 -1.43
CA TRP A 184 9.91 16.90 -0.55
C TRP A 184 11.11 17.85 -0.73
N PRO A 185 11.89 18.15 0.33
CA PRO A 185 13.00 19.11 0.30
C PRO A 185 14.02 18.78 -0.81
N THR A 186 14.27 19.74 -1.70
CA THR A 186 15.13 19.52 -2.88
C THR A 186 16.62 19.43 -2.57
N ASP A 187 17.05 19.91 -1.41
CA ASP A 187 18.44 19.89 -0.92
C ASP A 187 18.92 18.54 -0.39
N HIS A 188 18.03 17.53 -0.36
CA HIS A 188 18.35 16.17 0.11
C HIS A 188 18.98 15.27 -0.96
N ASN A 189 19.31 15.79 -2.14
CA ASN A 189 19.96 15.03 -3.23
C ASN A 189 19.24 13.71 -3.55
N TRP A 190 17.95 13.82 -3.84
CA TRP A 190 17.10 12.69 -4.20
C TRP A 190 17.49 12.09 -5.54
N PHE A 191 17.36 10.75 -5.65
CA PHE A 191 17.56 10.02 -6.88
C PHE A 191 16.50 8.91 -7.03
N PHE A 192 16.27 8.48 -8.26
CA PHE A 192 15.38 7.36 -8.56
C PHE A 192 16.19 6.08 -8.66
N SER A 193 15.63 5.01 -8.14
CA SER A 193 16.21 3.67 -8.21
C SER A 193 15.14 2.64 -8.58
N LYS A 194 15.61 1.49 -9.06
CA LYS A 194 14.79 0.29 -9.26
C LYS A 194 15.29 -0.86 -8.42
N PHE A 195 14.39 -1.78 -8.14
CA PHE A 195 14.74 -3.08 -7.58
C PHE A 195 14.93 -4.10 -8.72
N ASN A 196 16.17 -4.52 -8.93
CA ASN A 196 16.52 -5.56 -9.91
C ASN A 196 16.27 -6.92 -9.29
N ILE A 197 15.16 -7.56 -9.68
CA ILE A 197 14.67 -8.81 -9.11
C ILE A 197 15.52 -9.99 -9.61
N THR A 198 16.02 -10.82 -8.69
CA THR A 198 16.73 -12.07 -8.98
C THR A 198 15.92 -13.30 -8.60
N GLN A 199 14.97 -13.17 -7.66
CA GLN A 199 14.09 -14.25 -7.22
C GLN A 199 12.80 -13.69 -6.65
N VAL A 200 11.69 -14.38 -6.88
CA VAL A 200 10.36 -14.05 -6.32
C VAL A 200 9.86 -15.22 -5.50
N TRP A 201 9.47 -14.93 -4.26
CA TRP A 201 8.88 -15.86 -3.29
C TRP A 201 7.44 -15.45 -3.05
N VAL A 202 6.50 -16.39 -3.08
CA VAL A 202 5.06 -16.13 -2.96
C VAL A 202 4.46 -17.02 -1.88
N LEU A 203 3.78 -16.37 -0.94
CA LEU A 203 2.99 -17.02 0.09
C LEU A 203 1.54 -16.52 -0.06
N ASP A 204 0.70 -17.32 -0.69
CA ASP A 204 -0.67 -16.93 -1.05
C ASP A 204 -1.73 -17.96 -0.66
N TYR A 205 -1.27 -19.13 -0.15
CA TYR A 205 -2.14 -20.23 0.30
C TYR A 205 -1.36 -21.21 1.19
N PHE A 206 -2.09 -22.04 1.93
CA PHE A 206 -1.47 -23.12 2.72
C PHE A 206 -0.75 -24.12 1.80
N GLY A 207 0.37 -24.67 2.27
CA GLY A 207 1.17 -25.62 1.49
C GLY A 207 2.61 -25.18 1.26
N GLY A 208 3.01 -24.06 1.84
CA GLY A 208 4.38 -23.55 1.82
C GLY A 208 4.61 -22.44 0.80
N VAL A 209 5.86 -22.01 0.74
CA VAL A 209 6.30 -20.96 -0.18
C VAL A 209 6.42 -21.51 -1.60
N LYS A 210 5.94 -20.73 -2.57
CA LYS A 210 6.15 -20.97 -4.00
C LYS A 210 7.20 -20.01 -4.54
N THR A 211 7.93 -20.42 -5.54
CA THR A 211 8.93 -19.59 -6.22
C THR A 211 8.52 -19.31 -7.67
N VAL A 212 8.87 -18.14 -8.15
CA VAL A 212 8.64 -17.70 -9.53
C VAL A 212 9.95 -17.11 -10.04
N THR A 213 10.35 -17.50 -11.24
CA THR A 213 11.53 -16.90 -11.88
C THR A 213 11.26 -15.44 -12.28
N PRO A 214 12.28 -14.59 -12.42
CA PRO A 214 12.07 -13.23 -12.93
C PRO A 214 11.38 -13.22 -14.31
N GLU A 215 11.69 -14.14 -15.18
CA GLU A 215 11.09 -14.26 -16.50
C GLU A 215 9.59 -14.53 -16.43
N GLU A 216 9.17 -15.52 -15.64
CA GLU A 216 7.74 -15.83 -15.40
C GLU A 216 7.02 -14.64 -14.77
N TYR A 217 7.67 -13.98 -13.81
CA TYR A 217 7.15 -12.81 -13.14
C TYR A 217 6.88 -11.67 -14.12
N PHE A 218 7.86 -11.30 -14.97
CA PHE A 218 7.70 -10.19 -15.90
C PHE A 218 6.77 -10.50 -17.08
N GLN A 219 6.62 -11.77 -17.48
CA GLN A 219 5.65 -12.20 -18.49
C GLN A 219 4.19 -12.16 -17.97
N ALA A 220 4.00 -12.25 -16.67
CA ALA A 220 2.67 -12.22 -16.06
C ALA A 220 2.09 -10.80 -16.04
N SER A 221 0.76 -10.68 -16.19
CA SER A 221 0.04 -9.41 -16.02
C SER A 221 -0.72 -9.42 -14.69
N PRO A 222 -0.68 -8.33 -13.90
CA PRO A 222 -1.49 -8.20 -12.70
C PRO A 222 -2.99 -8.04 -13.00
N TYR A 223 -3.31 -7.64 -14.23
CA TYR A 223 -4.67 -7.36 -14.65
C TYR A 223 -5.40 -8.61 -15.11
N ARG A 224 -6.73 -8.61 -14.94
CA ARG A 224 -7.58 -9.67 -15.48
C ARG A 224 -7.60 -9.55 -16.99
N LYS A 225 -7.32 -10.64 -17.73
CA LYS A 225 -7.60 -10.68 -19.17
C LYS A 225 -9.12 -10.60 -19.32
N HIS A 226 -9.63 -9.54 -19.94
CA HIS A 226 -10.99 -9.51 -20.43
C HIS A 226 -11.04 -10.44 -21.65
N HIS A 227 -11.72 -11.55 -21.53
CA HIS A 227 -12.14 -12.39 -22.65
C HIS A 227 -13.47 -11.89 -23.17
#